data_a53ca9865a39b643de5d45fd072c76ca
#
_entry.id   a53ca9865a39b643de5d45fd072c76ca
#
_cell.length_a   1.000
_cell.length_b   1.000
_cell.length_c   1.000
_cell.angle_alpha   90.00
_cell.angle_beta   90.00
_cell.angle_gamma   90.00
#
_symmetry.space_group_name_H-M   'P 1'
#
loop_
_entity.id
_entity.type
_entity.pdbx_description
1 polymer ?
#
loop_
_entity_poly.entity_id
_entity_poly.type
_entity_poly.pdbx_seq_one_letter_code
_entity_poly.pdbx_strand_id
1 'polypeptide(L)'
;MNCIRRIICSAMILGLASLAYGQEVMTLKECMQYAVENSAKMKLQQMDVDDARVARRDAILRVFTPEVSAGTYAYSNFGRSVDPETNTYVSTTSFNNGYQVGAGITLFDGFSAVNNMKVSKTALKMGIDQEELTRDEICLATMEAYYNVVYFEQLAQILESQVQTAQDALNLAKKQEELGQKGYTDVIEMEAELADREYQLINARNQHADALLTLKDLMFWPMDEELHIDTSMADAEVIVTLTPEDETENIIDYAVHNLPSIAIAKGRMDNALLELKTAKWRFAPSLSLNAGWSTSYYTYPGMEGYVATPFHTQFKNNGGEYIQLSLSFPIFDRLSTFSNLRKKRNESRRATVQYEQKIREVEAEVIRAVQDRDGASAAFHQADRRAALQEEAYHLNVRKLEQGLISTIDFQKASDNWLNAKTSRLDALLKFYIKRSVVNYYNGISYINQ
;
A
#
# COMPACT_ATOMS: atom_id res chain seq x y z
N MET A 1 2.51 -16.43 52.36
CA MET A 1 1.92 -15.08 52.34
C MET A 1 2.81 -13.97 51.74
N ASN A 2 4.10 -14.18 51.57
CA ASN A 2 5.02 -13.15 51.00
C ASN A 2 5.15 -13.12 49.47
N CYS A 3 4.69 -14.15 48.74
CA CYS A 3 4.74 -14.18 47.28
C CYS A 3 3.57 -13.41 46.63
N ILE A 4 2.38 -13.47 47.22
CA ILE A 4 1.15 -12.79 46.69
C ILE A 4 1.24 -11.25 46.88
N ARG A 5 1.91 -10.80 47.94
CA ARG A 5 2.14 -9.35 48.16
C ARG A 5 3.11 -8.72 47.14
N ARG A 6 4.09 -9.48 46.64
CA ARG A 6 5.02 -9.00 45.59
C ARG A 6 4.39 -8.94 44.22
N ILE A 7 3.45 -9.83 43.88
CA ILE A 7 2.73 -9.83 42.60
C ILE A 7 1.74 -8.66 42.55
N ILE A 8 1.06 -8.34 43.66
CA ILE A 8 0.12 -7.21 43.73
C ILE A 8 0.85 -5.86 43.64
N CYS A 9 2.04 -5.73 44.27
CA CYS A 9 2.84 -4.51 44.12
C CYS A 9 3.44 -4.31 42.74
N SER A 10 3.83 -5.40 42.03
CA SER A 10 4.31 -5.31 40.64
C SER A 10 3.19 -5.00 39.65
N ALA A 11 1.96 -5.47 39.86
CA ALA A 11 0.80 -5.15 39.04
C ALA A 11 0.30 -3.69 39.26
N MET A 12 0.50 -3.14 40.47
CA MET A 12 0.13 -1.74 40.78
C MET A 12 1.15 -0.73 40.23
N ILE A 13 2.40 -1.10 40.03
CA ILE A 13 3.44 -0.24 39.45
C ILE A 13 3.33 -0.22 37.91
N LEU A 14 2.86 -1.29 37.25
CA LEU A 14 2.54 -1.29 35.82
C LEU A 14 1.25 -0.55 35.46
N GLY A 15 0.33 -0.37 36.40
CA GLY A 15 -0.93 0.38 36.20
C GLY A 15 -0.81 1.90 36.36
N LEU A 16 0.31 2.42 36.86
CA LEU A 16 0.53 3.85 37.09
C LEU A 16 1.45 4.51 36.05
N ALA A 17 1.99 3.74 35.10
CA ALA A 17 2.77 4.26 33.97
C ALA A 17 1.92 4.70 32.77
N SER A 18 0.60 4.55 32.82
CA SER A 18 -0.33 4.88 31.74
C SER A 18 -1.07 6.22 31.90
N LEU A 19 -0.65 7.12 32.81
CA LEU A 19 -1.32 8.39 33.08
C LEU A 19 -0.43 9.64 32.97
N ALA A 20 0.64 9.56 32.18
CA ALA A 20 1.41 10.74 31.79
C ALA A 20 1.71 10.71 30.28
N TYR A 21 0.70 10.46 29.43
CA TYR A 21 0.73 10.96 28.07
C TYR A 21 0.44 12.45 28.15
N GLY A 22 1.48 13.26 28.39
CA GLY A 22 1.49 14.61 27.88
C GLY A 22 1.16 14.52 26.40
N GLN A 23 0.27 15.35 25.89
CA GLN A 23 -0.08 15.46 24.48
C GLN A 23 1.23 15.63 23.70
N GLU A 24 1.83 14.53 23.20
CA GLU A 24 3.01 14.58 22.36
C GLU A 24 2.56 15.14 21.01
N VAL A 25 3.10 16.31 20.69
CA VAL A 25 2.89 16.95 19.40
C VAL A 25 3.69 16.13 18.38
N MET A 26 3.00 15.48 17.44
CA MET A 26 3.62 14.60 16.44
C MET A 26 4.28 15.40 15.32
N THR A 27 5.53 15.10 15.06
CA THR A 27 6.26 15.60 13.90
C THR A 27 5.82 14.86 12.63
N LEU A 28 6.13 15.43 11.45
CA LEU A 28 5.88 14.77 10.15
C LEU A 28 6.47 13.36 10.10
N LYS A 29 7.70 13.20 10.60
CA LYS A 29 8.38 11.90 10.65
C LYS A 29 7.62 10.87 11.49
N GLU A 30 7.17 11.25 12.67
CA GLU A 30 6.40 10.38 13.56
C GLU A 30 5.04 10.01 12.96
N CYS A 31 4.36 10.96 12.31
CA CYS A 31 3.11 10.69 11.57
C CYS A 31 3.32 9.67 10.45
N MET A 32 4.40 9.83 9.66
CA MET A 32 4.72 8.85 8.59
C MET A 32 5.09 7.48 9.16
N GLN A 33 5.86 7.40 10.23
CA GLN A 33 6.20 6.14 10.89
C GLN A 33 4.95 5.43 11.41
N TYR A 34 4.11 6.16 12.13
CA TYR A 34 2.86 5.63 12.65
C TYR A 34 1.93 5.13 11.54
N ALA A 35 1.80 5.89 10.43
CA ALA A 35 1.01 5.50 9.27
C ALA A 35 1.52 4.21 8.64
N VAL A 36 2.83 4.05 8.47
CA VAL A 36 3.44 2.83 7.93
C VAL A 36 3.18 1.63 8.84
N GLU A 37 3.28 1.79 10.17
CA GLU A 37 3.09 0.70 11.13
C GLU A 37 1.62 0.26 11.27
N ASN A 38 0.68 1.21 11.15
CA ASN A 38 -0.72 0.99 11.50
C ASN A 38 -1.67 0.92 10.32
N SER A 39 -1.35 1.50 9.15
CA SER A 39 -2.28 1.58 8.04
C SER A 39 -2.78 0.21 7.56
N ALA A 40 -4.07 0.15 7.22
CA ALA A 40 -4.68 -1.05 6.66
C ALA A 40 -3.99 -1.49 5.35
N LYS A 41 -3.55 -0.53 4.52
CA LYS A 41 -2.86 -0.78 3.25
C LYS A 41 -1.55 -1.54 3.46
N MET A 42 -0.74 -1.16 4.47
CA MET A 42 0.50 -1.84 4.79
C MET A 42 0.25 -3.25 5.35
N LYS A 43 -0.73 -3.40 6.25
CA LYS A 43 -1.10 -4.71 6.81
C LYS A 43 -1.55 -5.69 5.72
N LEU A 44 -2.36 -5.23 4.76
CA LEU A 44 -2.76 -6.06 3.61
C LEU A 44 -1.55 -6.46 2.76
N GLN A 45 -0.65 -5.54 2.46
CA GLN A 45 0.56 -5.84 1.69
C GLN A 45 1.49 -6.83 2.40
N GLN A 46 1.59 -6.77 3.72
CA GLN A 46 2.35 -7.75 4.51
C GLN A 46 1.75 -9.17 4.41
N MET A 47 0.40 -9.28 4.38
CA MET A 47 -0.28 -10.56 4.15
C MET A 47 0.03 -11.10 2.75
N ASP A 48 0.06 -10.26 1.71
CA ASP A 48 0.45 -10.66 0.35
C ASP A 48 1.89 -11.18 0.29
N VAL A 49 2.81 -10.57 1.06
CA VAL A 49 4.20 -11.06 1.18
C VAL A 49 4.25 -12.40 1.91
N ASP A 50 3.46 -12.60 2.95
CA ASP A 50 3.38 -13.87 3.66
C ASP A 50 2.80 -14.97 2.76
N ASP A 51 1.78 -14.69 1.97
CA ASP A 51 1.24 -15.62 0.97
C ASP A 51 2.31 -15.98 -0.09
N ALA A 52 3.11 -15.02 -0.53
CA ALA A 52 4.23 -15.29 -1.44
C ALA A 52 5.32 -16.17 -0.78
N ARG A 53 5.57 -16.03 0.53
CA ARG A 53 6.49 -16.91 1.29
C ARG A 53 5.95 -18.33 1.36
N VAL A 54 4.65 -18.49 1.64
CA VAL A 54 3.97 -19.80 1.63
C VAL A 54 4.05 -20.43 0.24
N ALA A 55 3.70 -19.70 -0.81
CA ALA A 55 3.78 -20.18 -2.19
C ALA A 55 5.20 -20.61 -2.59
N ARG A 56 6.23 -19.89 -2.14
CA ARG A 56 7.63 -20.28 -2.34
C ARG A 56 7.98 -21.57 -1.62
N ARG A 57 7.55 -21.72 -0.37
CA ARG A 57 7.77 -22.97 0.40
C ARG A 57 7.11 -24.15 -0.30
N ASP A 58 5.88 -23.98 -0.74
CA ASP A 58 5.12 -25.03 -1.43
C ASP A 58 5.75 -25.41 -2.78
N ALA A 59 6.27 -24.43 -3.52
CA ALA A 59 7.01 -24.67 -4.77
C ALA A 59 8.30 -25.48 -4.53
N ILE A 60 9.00 -25.26 -3.40
CA ILE A 60 10.17 -26.03 -2.99
C ILE A 60 9.77 -27.45 -2.60
N LEU A 61 8.74 -27.60 -1.77
CA LEU A 61 8.25 -28.91 -1.31
C LEU A 61 7.82 -29.79 -2.48
N ARG A 62 7.14 -29.24 -3.48
CA ARG A 62 6.73 -29.98 -4.70
C ARG A 62 7.89 -30.58 -5.47
N VAL A 63 9.09 -30.00 -5.38
CA VAL A 63 10.29 -30.52 -6.06
C VAL A 63 10.92 -31.67 -5.27
N PHE A 64 10.93 -31.59 -3.94
CA PHE A 64 11.78 -32.45 -3.10
C PHE A 64 11.01 -33.44 -2.23
N THR A 65 9.68 -33.31 -2.12
CA THR A 65 8.88 -34.18 -1.24
C THR A 65 7.81 -34.91 -2.05
N PRO A 66 7.56 -36.20 -1.73
CA PRO A 66 6.43 -36.91 -2.30
C PRO A 66 5.11 -36.38 -1.72
N GLU A 67 4.05 -36.41 -2.52
CA GLU A 67 2.69 -36.26 -2.04
C GLU A 67 2.21 -37.60 -1.48
N VAL A 68 1.69 -37.61 -0.24
CA VAL A 68 1.17 -38.79 0.40
C VAL A 68 -0.33 -38.66 0.56
N SER A 69 -1.08 -39.66 0.10
CA SER A 69 -2.54 -39.68 0.18
C SER A 69 -3.04 -41.02 0.68
N ALA A 70 -4.15 -41.00 1.39
CA ALA A 70 -4.91 -42.19 1.79
C ALA A 70 -6.35 -42.01 1.32
N GLY A 71 -6.93 -43.08 0.84
CA GLY A 71 -8.30 -43.06 0.35
C GLY A 71 -9.03 -44.40 0.56
N THR A 72 -10.33 -44.33 0.64
CA THR A 72 -11.21 -45.48 0.61
C THR A 72 -12.35 -45.22 -0.36
N TYR A 73 -12.80 -46.25 -1.00
CA TYR A 73 -13.99 -46.20 -1.85
C TYR A 73 -14.86 -47.42 -1.63
N ALA A 74 -16.15 -47.27 -1.82
CA ALA A 74 -17.12 -48.35 -1.78
C ALA A 74 -18.07 -48.23 -2.96
N TYR A 75 -18.36 -49.35 -3.62
CA TYR A 75 -19.34 -49.39 -4.69
C TYR A 75 -20.04 -50.75 -4.73
N SER A 76 -21.24 -50.77 -5.26
CA SER A 76 -22.00 -51.99 -5.58
C SER A 76 -22.17 -52.13 -7.09
N ASN A 77 -21.86 -53.33 -7.60
CA ASN A 77 -22.19 -53.71 -8.97
C ASN A 77 -23.42 -54.59 -8.96
N PHE A 78 -24.32 -54.35 -9.90
CA PHE A 78 -25.56 -55.13 -10.09
C PHE A 78 -25.45 -55.88 -11.41
N GLY A 79 -25.53 -57.22 -11.38
CA GLY A 79 -25.48 -58.06 -12.55
C GLY A 79 -24.28 -59.01 -12.57
N ARG A 80 -23.73 -59.28 -13.75
CA ARG A 80 -22.66 -60.29 -13.95
C ARG A 80 -21.28 -59.67 -13.62
N SER A 81 -20.57 -60.30 -12.69
CA SER A 81 -19.18 -59.93 -12.33
C SER A 81 -18.31 -61.20 -12.21
N VAL A 82 -16.97 -60.98 -12.20
CA VAL A 82 -16.02 -62.07 -11.93
C VAL A 82 -15.80 -62.12 -10.42
N ASP A 83 -15.94 -63.31 -9.84
CA ASP A 83 -15.60 -63.58 -8.46
C ASP A 83 -14.07 -63.67 -8.31
N PRO A 84 -13.44 -62.84 -7.47
CA PRO A 84 -11.99 -62.80 -7.29
C PRO A 84 -11.40 -64.08 -6.66
N GLU A 85 -12.20 -64.88 -5.90
CA GLU A 85 -11.71 -66.11 -5.30
C GLU A 85 -11.71 -67.30 -6.25
N THR A 86 -12.81 -67.45 -7.01
CA THR A 86 -12.99 -68.59 -7.90
C THR A 86 -12.62 -68.33 -9.34
N ASN A 87 -12.39 -67.06 -9.71
CA ASN A 87 -12.17 -66.56 -11.06
C ASN A 87 -13.31 -66.99 -12.04
N THR A 88 -14.53 -67.19 -11.54
CA THR A 88 -15.71 -67.58 -12.34
C THR A 88 -16.69 -66.40 -12.41
N TYR A 89 -17.59 -66.44 -13.42
CA TYR A 89 -18.64 -65.44 -13.53
C TYR A 89 -19.80 -65.75 -12.60
N VAL A 90 -20.15 -64.77 -11.75
CA VAL A 90 -21.34 -64.77 -10.92
C VAL A 90 -22.30 -63.68 -11.37
N SER A 91 -23.60 -63.98 -11.40
CA SER A 91 -24.66 -63.02 -11.74
C SER A 91 -25.42 -62.66 -10.48
N THR A 92 -24.89 -61.66 -9.76
CA THR A 92 -25.46 -61.23 -8.47
C THR A 92 -25.00 -59.80 -8.17
N THR A 93 -25.56 -59.23 -7.09
CA THR A 93 -25.07 -57.97 -6.55
C THR A 93 -23.73 -58.22 -5.84
N SER A 94 -22.69 -57.47 -6.21
CA SER A 94 -21.43 -57.45 -5.46
C SER A 94 -21.23 -56.10 -4.77
N PHE A 95 -20.78 -56.12 -3.53
CA PHE A 95 -20.33 -54.96 -2.80
C PHE A 95 -18.80 -55.00 -2.69
N ASN A 96 -18.15 -53.92 -3.06
CA ASN A 96 -16.68 -53.79 -3.03
C ASN A 96 -16.33 -52.58 -2.20
N ASN A 97 -15.32 -52.70 -1.36
CA ASN A 97 -14.74 -51.61 -0.60
C ASN A 97 -13.21 -51.70 -0.69
N GLY A 98 -12.59 -50.62 -1.16
CA GLY A 98 -11.13 -50.56 -1.31
C GLY A 98 -10.50 -49.53 -0.39
N TYR A 99 -9.29 -49.83 0.07
CA TYR A 99 -8.46 -48.99 0.91
C TYR A 99 -7.09 -48.84 0.27
N GLN A 100 -6.60 -47.64 0.20
CA GLN A 100 -5.27 -47.37 -0.39
C GLN A 100 -4.54 -46.28 0.38
N VAL A 101 -3.22 -46.41 0.48
CA VAL A 101 -2.27 -45.42 0.91
C VAL A 101 -1.19 -45.37 -0.16
N GLY A 102 -0.92 -44.18 -0.68
CA GLY A 102 0.06 -44.00 -1.74
C GLY A 102 0.92 -42.76 -1.54
N ALA A 103 2.12 -42.84 -2.07
CA ALA A 103 3.05 -41.73 -2.16
C ALA A 103 3.50 -41.57 -3.62
N GLY A 104 3.50 -40.35 -4.14
CA GLY A 104 3.93 -40.05 -5.51
C GLY A 104 4.88 -38.86 -5.57
N ILE A 105 5.91 -38.96 -6.42
CA ILE A 105 6.79 -37.85 -6.72
C ILE A 105 7.07 -37.79 -8.20
N THR A 106 7.06 -36.57 -8.75
CA THR A 106 7.46 -36.32 -10.12
C THR A 106 8.97 -36.13 -10.18
N LEU A 107 9.67 -37.05 -10.83
CA LEU A 107 11.13 -37.00 -10.97
C LEU A 107 11.57 -36.07 -12.09
N PHE A 108 10.76 -35.97 -13.16
CA PHE A 108 10.99 -35.06 -14.28
C PHE A 108 9.67 -34.67 -14.96
N ASP A 109 9.48 -33.38 -15.19
CA ASP A 109 8.28 -32.79 -15.79
C ASP A 109 8.62 -31.72 -16.85
N GLY A 110 9.74 -31.87 -17.52
CA GLY A 110 10.22 -30.83 -18.45
C GLY A 110 10.70 -29.58 -17.71
N PHE A 111 11.31 -29.74 -16.53
CA PHE A 111 11.79 -28.63 -15.65
C PHE A 111 10.69 -27.70 -15.13
N SER A 112 9.43 -28.05 -15.23
CA SER A 112 8.29 -27.22 -14.79
C SER A 112 8.39 -26.93 -13.29
N ALA A 113 8.57 -27.95 -12.46
CA ALA A 113 8.69 -27.81 -11.00
C ALA A 113 9.87 -26.91 -10.62
N VAL A 114 11.05 -27.12 -11.23
CA VAL A 114 12.26 -26.31 -10.97
C VAL A 114 12.08 -24.85 -11.41
N ASN A 115 11.46 -24.63 -12.57
CA ASN A 115 11.18 -23.26 -13.03
C ASN A 115 10.13 -22.58 -12.16
N ASN A 116 9.08 -23.28 -11.71
CA ASN A 116 8.08 -22.76 -10.77
C ASN A 116 8.72 -22.36 -9.44
N MET A 117 9.71 -23.11 -8.94
CA MET A 117 10.48 -22.72 -7.75
C MET A 117 11.26 -21.41 -7.99
N LYS A 118 11.79 -21.17 -9.20
CA LYS A 118 12.44 -19.90 -9.56
C LYS A 118 11.44 -18.76 -9.69
N VAL A 119 10.29 -19.01 -10.33
CA VAL A 119 9.18 -18.06 -10.46
C VAL A 119 8.69 -17.62 -9.08
N SER A 120 8.47 -18.57 -8.16
CA SER A 120 8.02 -18.25 -6.80
C SER A 120 9.07 -17.46 -6.00
N LYS A 121 10.38 -17.70 -6.23
CA LYS A 121 11.46 -16.89 -5.65
C LYS A 121 11.38 -15.43 -6.14
N THR A 122 11.21 -15.23 -7.44
CA THR A 122 11.08 -13.89 -8.03
C THR A 122 9.77 -13.23 -7.59
N ALA A 123 8.66 -13.98 -7.47
CA ALA A 123 7.39 -13.48 -6.98
C ALA A 123 7.49 -12.98 -5.53
N LEU A 124 8.18 -13.73 -4.66
CA LEU A 124 8.43 -13.26 -3.29
C LEU A 124 9.26 -11.97 -3.28
N LYS A 125 10.31 -11.88 -4.12
CA LYS A 125 11.10 -10.66 -4.21
C LYS A 125 10.24 -9.48 -4.67
N MET A 126 9.41 -9.67 -5.70
CA MET A 126 8.47 -8.63 -6.15
C MET A 126 7.47 -8.22 -5.06
N GLY A 127 7.04 -9.17 -4.21
CA GLY A 127 6.18 -8.88 -3.06
C GLY A 127 6.86 -7.96 -2.04
N ILE A 128 8.15 -8.20 -1.76
CA ILE A 128 8.97 -7.35 -0.88
C ILE A 128 9.19 -5.96 -1.51
N ASP A 129 9.53 -5.92 -2.80
CA ASP A 129 9.68 -4.65 -3.53
C ASP A 129 8.34 -3.86 -3.56
N GLN A 130 7.19 -4.56 -3.64
CA GLN A 130 5.86 -3.94 -3.56
C GLN A 130 5.54 -3.43 -2.16
N GLU A 131 5.99 -4.11 -1.10
CA GLU A 131 5.86 -3.64 0.28
C GLU A 131 6.62 -2.33 0.48
N GLU A 132 7.83 -2.21 -0.08
CA GLU A 132 8.62 -0.98 -0.07
C GLU A 132 7.91 0.15 -0.83
N LEU A 133 7.40 -0.11 -2.04
CA LEU A 133 6.62 0.85 -2.82
C LEU A 133 5.36 1.31 -2.06
N THR A 134 4.65 0.39 -1.41
CA THR A 134 3.46 0.71 -0.61
C THR A 134 3.82 1.59 0.60
N ARG A 135 4.96 1.36 1.24
CA ARG A 135 5.49 2.23 2.30
C ARG A 135 5.71 3.65 1.81
N ASP A 136 6.37 3.80 0.65
CA ASP A 136 6.66 5.11 0.08
C ASP A 136 5.37 5.86 -0.32
N GLU A 137 4.39 5.16 -0.88
CA GLU A 137 3.06 5.73 -1.18
C GLU A 137 2.33 6.21 0.08
N ILE A 138 2.39 5.44 1.18
CA ILE A 138 1.80 5.83 2.46
C ILE A 138 2.52 7.06 3.02
N CYS A 139 3.85 7.09 2.98
CA CYS A 139 4.62 8.22 3.47
C CYS A 139 4.30 9.50 2.68
N LEU A 140 4.23 9.43 1.36
CA LEU A 140 3.91 10.58 0.51
C LEU A 140 2.48 11.09 0.79
N ALA A 141 1.49 10.19 0.84
CA ALA A 141 0.11 10.56 1.14
C ALA A 141 -0.04 11.17 2.54
N THR A 142 0.66 10.62 3.54
CA THR A 142 0.68 11.18 4.90
C THR A 142 1.34 12.55 4.94
N MET A 143 2.44 12.74 4.21
CA MET A 143 3.12 14.04 4.08
C MET A 143 2.20 15.11 3.47
N GLU A 144 1.50 14.77 2.37
CA GLU A 144 0.56 15.70 1.73
C GLU A 144 -0.61 16.06 2.67
N ALA A 145 -1.16 15.08 3.37
CA ALA A 145 -2.22 15.33 4.35
C ALA A 145 -1.73 16.15 5.56
N TYR A 146 -0.53 15.86 6.07
CA TYR A 146 0.09 16.62 7.15
C TYR A 146 0.28 18.10 6.77
N TYR A 147 0.86 18.37 5.60
CA TYR A 147 1.02 19.75 5.14
C TYR A 147 -0.31 20.45 4.87
N ASN A 148 -1.35 19.71 4.51
CA ASN A 148 -2.69 20.28 4.38
C ASN A 148 -3.28 20.72 5.74
N VAL A 149 -3.04 19.96 6.81
CA VAL A 149 -3.40 20.37 8.17
C VAL A 149 -2.62 21.61 8.59
N VAL A 150 -1.30 21.64 8.37
CA VAL A 150 -0.43 22.81 8.64
C VAL A 150 -0.95 24.05 7.90
N TYR A 151 -1.34 23.90 6.63
CA TYR A 151 -1.88 24.99 5.83
C TYR A 151 -3.14 25.60 6.45
N PHE A 152 -4.14 24.79 6.79
CA PHE A 152 -5.40 25.29 7.33
C PHE A 152 -5.28 25.82 8.76
N GLU A 153 -4.39 25.27 9.56
CA GLU A 153 -4.10 25.82 10.89
C GLU A 153 -3.47 27.21 10.79
N GLN A 154 -2.45 27.38 9.96
CA GLN A 154 -1.81 28.67 9.72
C GLN A 154 -2.78 29.68 9.08
N LEU A 155 -3.64 29.23 8.16
CA LEU A 155 -4.69 30.07 7.57
C LEU A 155 -5.66 30.55 8.65
N ALA A 156 -6.09 29.68 9.57
CA ALA A 156 -6.98 30.07 10.66
C ALA A 156 -6.32 31.11 11.58
N GLN A 157 -5.03 30.96 11.91
CA GLN A 157 -4.27 31.93 12.73
C GLN A 157 -4.16 33.29 12.03
N ILE A 158 -3.90 33.31 10.72
CA ILE A 158 -3.88 34.56 9.92
C ILE A 158 -5.25 35.23 9.97
N LEU A 159 -6.33 34.47 9.77
CA LEU A 159 -7.70 34.99 9.79
C LEU A 159 -8.14 35.47 11.17
N GLU A 160 -7.70 34.82 12.26
CA GLU A 160 -7.93 35.33 13.62
C GLU A 160 -7.35 36.74 13.81
N SER A 161 -6.13 36.96 13.35
CA SER A 161 -5.50 38.28 13.41
C SER A 161 -6.25 39.31 12.54
N GLN A 162 -6.82 38.86 11.38
CA GLN A 162 -7.64 39.72 10.50
C GLN A 162 -8.99 40.08 11.14
N VAL A 163 -9.66 39.15 11.81
CA VAL A 163 -10.89 39.42 12.56
C VAL A 163 -10.64 40.47 13.65
N GLN A 164 -9.53 40.36 14.40
CA GLN A 164 -9.17 41.35 15.41
C GLN A 164 -8.92 42.74 14.77
N THR A 165 -8.21 42.80 13.65
CA THR A 165 -7.97 44.06 12.96
C THR A 165 -9.26 44.68 12.39
N ALA A 166 -10.17 43.86 11.83
CA ALA A 166 -11.47 44.33 11.33
C ALA A 166 -12.34 44.84 12.50
N GLN A 167 -12.30 44.18 13.66
CA GLN A 167 -13.00 44.65 14.86
C GLN A 167 -12.47 46.02 15.34
N ASP A 168 -11.16 46.20 15.33
CA ASP A 168 -10.52 47.47 15.73
C ASP A 168 -10.85 48.56 14.73
N ALA A 169 -10.88 48.28 13.44
CA ALA A 169 -11.28 49.20 12.38
C ALA A 169 -12.75 49.60 12.50
N LEU A 170 -13.64 48.68 12.80
CA LEU A 170 -15.05 48.94 13.08
C LEU A 170 -15.25 49.89 14.29
N ASN A 171 -14.51 49.62 15.40
CA ASN A 171 -14.55 50.44 16.58
C ASN A 171 -14.05 51.87 16.28
N LEU A 172 -13.04 52.01 15.43
CA LEU A 172 -12.54 53.31 14.98
C LEU A 172 -13.59 54.03 14.15
N ALA A 173 -14.20 53.35 13.16
CA ALA A 173 -15.25 53.91 12.30
C ALA A 173 -16.45 54.42 13.10
N LYS A 174 -16.93 53.68 14.12
CA LYS A 174 -18.00 54.10 15.02
C LYS A 174 -17.65 55.38 15.79
N LYS A 175 -16.43 55.50 16.33
CA LYS A 175 -15.95 56.68 16.99
C LYS A 175 -15.85 57.92 16.03
N GLN A 176 -15.41 57.69 14.80
CA GLN A 176 -15.32 58.75 13.81
C GLN A 176 -16.70 59.21 13.33
N GLU A 177 -17.68 58.32 13.28
CA GLU A 177 -19.08 58.64 12.99
C GLU A 177 -19.70 59.44 14.09
N GLU A 178 -19.52 59.07 15.36
CA GLU A 178 -19.99 59.84 16.54
C GLU A 178 -19.41 61.26 16.59
N LEU A 179 -18.15 61.43 16.07
CA LEU A 179 -17.50 62.72 15.95
C LEU A 179 -17.90 63.50 14.69
N GLY A 180 -18.74 62.95 13.83
CA GLY A 180 -19.17 63.54 12.57
C GLY A 180 -18.08 63.57 11.47
N GLN A 181 -17.01 62.79 11.61
CA GLN A 181 -15.90 62.73 10.67
C GLN A 181 -16.13 61.73 9.56
N LYS A 182 -16.95 60.72 9.74
CA LYS A 182 -17.38 59.72 8.77
C LYS A 182 -18.88 59.55 8.73
N GLY A 183 -19.38 58.94 7.66
CA GLY A 183 -20.78 58.65 7.50
C GLY A 183 -21.18 57.28 8.06
N TYR A 184 -22.47 57.05 8.32
CA TYR A 184 -23.01 55.75 8.73
C TYR A 184 -22.69 54.63 7.71
N THR A 185 -22.55 55.00 6.43
CA THR A 185 -22.14 54.03 5.38
C THR A 185 -20.78 53.39 5.68
N ASP A 186 -19.81 54.17 6.13
CA ASP A 186 -18.48 53.65 6.49
C ASP A 186 -18.55 52.65 7.64
N VAL A 187 -19.45 52.87 8.59
CA VAL A 187 -19.67 51.92 9.73
C VAL A 187 -20.25 50.60 9.20
N ILE A 188 -21.28 50.67 8.33
CA ILE A 188 -21.89 49.47 7.74
C ILE A 188 -20.87 48.69 6.89
N GLU A 189 -20.00 49.36 6.14
CA GLU A 189 -18.94 48.72 5.34
C GLU A 189 -17.93 47.97 6.26
N MET A 190 -17.56 48.57 7.39
CA MET A 190 -16.66 47.90 8.36
C MET A 190 -17.35 46.73 9.10
N GLU A 191 -18.65 46.85 9.34
CA GLU A 191 -19.41 45.77 9.96
C GLU A 191 -19.56 44.57 8.99
N ALA A 192 -19.76 44.85 7.70
CA ALA A 192 -19.76 43.83 6.65
C ALA A 192 -18.39 43.16 6.50
N GLU A 193 -17.29 43.92 6.54
CA GLU A 193 -15.93 43.40 6.53
C GLU A 193 -15.65 42.47 7.71
N LEU A 194 -16.03 42.87 8.92
CA LEU A 194 -15.88 42.01 10.11
C LEU A 194 -16.66 40.68 9.91
N ALA A 195 -17.91 40.74 9.49
CA ALA A 195 -18.73 39.56 9.25
C ALA A 195 -18.13 38.63 8.19
N ASP A 196 -17.51 39.20 7.12
CA ASP A 196 -16.82 38.41 6.10
C ASP A 196 -15.57 37.72 6.67
N ARG A 197 -14.74 38.40 7.47
CA ARG A 197 -13.57 37.81 8.13
C ARG A 197 -13.96 36.70 9.12
N GLU A 198 -15.01 36.91 9.91
CA GLU A 198 -15.54 35.87 10.81
C GLU A 198 -16.02 34.64 10.01
N TYR A 199 -16.72 34.85 8.90
CA TYR A 199 -17.16 33.76 8.03
C TYR A 199 -15.97 32.99 7.44
N GLN A 200 -14.92 33.68 6.95
CA GLN A 200 -13.70 33.07 6.43
C GLN A 200 -12.97 32.26 7.52
N LEU A 201 -12.91 32.78 8.75
CA LEU A 201 -12.30 32.07 9.89
C LEU A 201 -13.05 30.76 10.22
N ILE A 202 -14.38 30.82 10.26
CA ILE A 202 -15.22 29.63 10.51
C ILE A 202 -14.95 28.57 9.42
N ASN A 203 -14.89 28.98 8.15
CA ASN A 203 -14.59 28.08 7.05
C ASN A 203 -13.18 27.48 7.16
N ALA A 204 -12.17 28.27 7.51
CA ALA A 204 -10.80 27.76 7.68
C ALA A 204 -10.71 26.74 8.84
N ARG A 205 -11.39 26.99 9.95
CA ARG A 205 -11.47 26.04 11.07
C ARG A 205 -12.16 24.73 10.69
N ASN A 206 -13.24 24.81 9.90
CA ASN A 206 -13.92 23.62 9.41
C ASN A 206 -13.01 22.82 8.45
N GLN A 207 -12.28 23.51 7.57
CA GLN A 207 -11.32 22.86 6.66
C GLN A 207 -10.13 22.26 7.42
N HIS A 208 -9.66 22.90 8.48
CA HIS A 208 -8.65 22.33 9.39
C HIS A 208 -9.15 21.03 10.04
N ALA A 209 -10.38 21.02 10.56
CA ALA A 209 -10.96 19.82 11.15
C ALA A 209 -11.10 18.67 10.15
N ASP A 210 -11.50 18.96 8.91
CA ASP A 210 -11.61 17.98 7.82
C ASP A 210 -10.23 17.46 7.37
N ALA A 211 -9.23 18.33 7.27
CA ALA A 211 -7.85 17.95 6.96
C ALA A 211 -7.26 17.05 8.05
N LEU A 212 -7.52 17.38 9.33
CA LEU A 212 -7.07 16.55 10.46
C LEU A 212 -7.76 15.19 10.47
N LEU A 213 -9.05 15.12 10.14
CA LEU A 213 -9.77 13.86 9.98
C LEU A 213 -9.18 13.01 8.84
N THR A 214 -8.84 13.63 7.71
CA THR A 214 -8.19 12.97 6.58
C THR A 214 -6.81 12.40 6.98
N LEU A 215 -6.02 13.14 7.73
CA LEU A 215 -4.73 12.67 8.25
C LEU A 215 -4.91 11.49 9.22
N LYS A 216 -5.87 11.56 10.14
CA LYS A 216 -6.22 10.45 11.04
C LYS A 216 -6.60 9.18 10.28
N ASP A 217 -7.42 9.30 9.23
CA ASP A 217 -7.86 8.17 8.40
C ASP A 217 -6.67 7.52 7.69
N LEU A 218 -5.79 8.30 7.06
CA LEU A 218 -4.58 7.79 6.40
C LEU A 218 -3.62 7.10 7.36
N MET A 219 -3.46 7.63 8.56
CA MET A 219 -2.63 7.04 9.61
C MET A 219 -3.28 5.82 10.28
N PHE A 220 -4.59 5.62 10.08
CA PHE A 220 -5.38 4.65 10.84
C PHE A 220 -5.36 4.97 12.35
N TRP A 221 -5.39 6.28 12.67
CA TRP A 221 -5.46 6.78 14.04
C TRP A 221 -6.86 6.60 14.62
N PRO A 222 -7.02 6.29 15.93
CA PRO A 222 -8.35 6.22 16.55
C PRO A 222 -9.11 7.54 16.38
N MET A 223 -10.37 7.45 15.90
CA MET A 223 -11.15 8.66 15.58
C MET A 223 -11.60 9.44 16.81
N ASP A 224 -11.67 8.78 17.96
CA ASP A 224 -12.06 9.32 19.27
C ASP A 224 -10.89 9.94 20.04
N GLU A 225 -9.65 9.73 19.64
CA GLU A 225 -8.46 10.32 20.24
C GLU A 225 -8.07 11.63 19.54
N GLU A 226 -7.64 12.64 20.29
CA GLU A 226 -7.12 13.87 19.73
C GLU A 226 -5.73 13.65 19.11
N LEU A 227 -5.48 14.31 17.98
CA LEU A 227 -4.19 14.31 17.31
C LEU A 227 -3.66 15.74 17.25
N HIS A 228 -2.49 15.97 17.83
CA HIS A 228 -1.78 17.25 17.76
C HIS A 228 -0.52 17.09 16.91
N ILE A 229 -0.32 17.98 15.95
CA ILE A 229 0.84 17.96 15.05
C ILE A 229 1.70 19.22 15.23
N ASP A 230 2.97 19.10 14.88
CA ASP A 230 3.91 20.24 14.89
C ASP A 230 3.73 21.08 13.63
N THR A 231 3.31 22.32 13.79
CA THR A 231 3.10 23.29 12.70
C THR A 231 4.21 24.32 12.58
N SER A 232 5.26 24.23 13.39
CA SER A 232 6.37 25.21 13.43
C SER A 232 7.20 25.28 12.14
N MET A 233 7.11 24.27 11.26
CA MET A 233 7.84 24.24 9.98
C MET A 233 7.43 25.34 9.00
N ALA A 234 6.26 25.94 9.16
CA ALA A 234 5.78 27.03 8.29
C ALA A 234 6.60 28.33 8.45
N ASP A 235 7.28 28.49 9.59
CA ASP A 235 8.08 29.67 9.93
C ASP A 235 9.59 29.49 9.65
N ALA A 236 10.01 28.30 9.17
CA ALA A 236 11.40 28.00 8.93
C ALA A 236 11.99 28.83 7.76
N GLU A 237 13.20 29.36 7.94
CA GLU A 237 13.93 30.03 6.89
C GLU A 237 14.42 28.99 5.86
N VAL A 238 13.89 29.07 4.64
CA VAL A 238 14.14 28.09 3.59
C VAL A 238 15.33 28.50 2.74
N ILE A 239 16.44 27.76 2.84
CA ILE A 239 17.55 27.88 1.89
C ILE A 239 17.20 27.03 0.66
N VAL A 240 16.82 27.70 -0.41
CA VAL A 240 16.47 27.04 -1.68
C VAL A 240 17.70 27.00 -2.57
N THR A 241 18.25 25.81 -2.79
CA THR A 241 19.35 25.58 -3.72
C THR A 241 18.81 24.90 -4.97
N LEU A 242 19.02 25.48 -6.15
CA LEU A 242 18.70 24.85 -7.44
C LEU A 242 19.68 23.70 -7.71
N THR A 243 19.19 22.59 -8.22
CA THR A 243 20.02 21.44 -8.58
C THR A 243 20.59 21.65 -9.98
N PRO A 244 21.91 21.49 -10.20
CA PRO A 244 22.52 21.54 -11.52
C PRO A 244 21.97 20.45 -12.47
N GLU A 245 21.99 20.67 -13.79
CA GLU A 245 21.54 19.69 -14.79
C GLU A 245 22.28 18.34 -14.67
N ASP A 246 23.57 18.36 -14.35
CA ASP A 246 24.39 17.15 -14.15
C ASP A 246 23.87 16.26 -13.00
N GLU A 247 23.19 16.83 -12.01
CA GLU A 247 22.54 16.04 -10.95
C GLU A 247 21.26 15.32 -11.44
N THR A 248 20.55 15.89 -12.41
CA THR A 248 19.33 15.27 -12.94
C THR A 248 19.66 13.94 -13.62
N GLU A 249 20.76 13.85 -14.40
CA GLU A 249 21.19 12.62 -15.04
C GLU A 249 21.57 11.54 -14.02
N ASN A 250 22.25 11.93 -12.94
CA ASN A 250 22.59 11.03 -11.84
C ASN A 250 21.33 10.51 -11.12
N ILE A 251 20.32 11.35 -10.91
CA ILE A 251 19.04 10.96 -10.30
C ILE A 251 18.31 9.95 -11.20
N ILE A 252 18.28 10.19 -12.51
CA ILE A 252 17.68 9.25 -13.48
C ILE A 252 18.40 7.89 -13.43
N ASP A 253 19.74 7.90 -13.50
CA ASP A 253 20.52 6.65 -13.45
C ASP A 253 20.26 5.88 -12.17
N TYR A 254 20.25 6.56 -11.01
CA TYR A 254 19.88 5.92 -9.74
C TYR A 254 18.48 5.34 -9.77
N ALA A 255 17.48 6.13 -10.19
CA ALA A 255 16.07 5.73 -10.19
C ALA A 255 15.80 4.52 -11.07
N VAL A 256 16.34 4.49 -12.29
CA VAL A 256 16.18 3.37 -13.24
C VAL A 256 16.82 2.06 -12.73
N HIS A 257 17.87 2.14 -11.91
CA HIS A 257 18.54 0.95 -11.42
C HIS A 257 18.04 0.46 -10.05
N ASN A 258 17.50 1.34 -9.21
CA ASN A 258 17.26 1.03 -7.80
C ASN A 258 15.79 1.10 -7.35
N LEU A 259 14.90 1.77 -8.11
CA LEU A 259 13.51 1.90 -7.64
C LEU A 259 12.77 0.55 -7.59
N PRO A 260 11.96 0.31 -6.54
CA PRO A 260 11.14 -0.90 -6.40
C PRO A 260 10.22 -1.14 -7.60
N SER A 261 9.65 -0.09 -8.19
CA SER A 261 8.77 -0.19 -9.36
C SER A 261 9.47 -0.78 -10.59
N ILE A 262 10.74 -0.46 -10.81
CA ILE A 262 11.58 -1.05 -11.88
C ILE A 262 11.95 -2.49 -11.54
N ALA A 263 12.29 -2.79 -10.27
CA ALA A 263 12.59 -4.15 -9.83
C ALA A 263 11.38 -5.08 -10.01
N ILE A 264 10.17 -4.62 -9.72
CA ILE A 264 8.91 -5.35 -9.97
C ILE A 264 8.70 -5.59 -11.48
N ALA A 265 8.87 -4.58 -12.33
CA ALA A 265 8.70 -4.72 -13.77
C ALA A 265 9.71 -5.71 -14.35
N LYS A 266 10.98 -5.67 -13.90
CA LYS A 266 12.02 -6.64 -14.26
C LYS A 266 11.67 -8.04 -13.78
N GLY A 267 11.20 -8.20 -12.57
CA GLY A 267 10.76 -9.49 -12.03
C GLY A 267 9.62 -10.12 -12.84
N ARG A 268 8.66 -9.31 -13.31
CA ARG A 268 7.59 -9.77 -14.22
C ARG A 268 8.15 -10.26 -15.56
N MET A 269 9.11 -9.53 -16.13
CA MET A 269 9.80 -9.93 -17.37
C MET A 269 10.56 -11.26 -17.18
N ASP A 270 11.33 -11.40 -16.10
CA ASP A 270 12.09 -12.60 -15.78
C ASP A 270 11.17 -13.82 -15.58
N ASN A 271 10.04 -13.64 -14.89
CA ASN A 271 9.04 -14.70 -14.72
C ASN A 271 8.43 -15.12 -16.07
N ALA A 272 8.07 -14.19 -16.94
CA ALA A 272 7.54 -14.49 -18.26
C ALA A 272 8.55 -15.25 -19.15
N LEU A 273 9.84 -14.95 -19.02
CA LEU A 273 10.93 -15.69 -19.68
C LEU A 273 11.06 -17.13 -19.14
N LEU A 274 10.95 -17.32 -17.81
CA LEU A 274 10.96 -18.66 -17.20
C LEU A 274 9.74 -19.49 -17.62
N GLU A 275 8.55 -18.88 -17.68
CA GLU A 275 7.33 -19.52 -18.16
C GLU A 275 7.42 -19.92 -19.64
N LEU A 276 8.00 -19.06 -20.49
CA LEU A 276 8.30 -19.41 -21.88
C LEU A 276 9.26 -20.59 -21.96
N LYS A 277 10.29 -20.62 -21.12
CA LYS A 277 11.24 -21.73 -21.04
C LYS A 277 10.53 -23.03 -20.64
N THR A 278 9.65 -22.97 -19.64
CA THR A 278 8.83 -24.10 -19.21
C THR A 278 7.93 -24.59 -20.34
N ALA A 279 7.27 -23.68 -21.07
CA ALA A 279 6.41 -24.04 -22.20
C ALA A 279 7.17 -24.72 -23.34
N LYS A 280 8.45 -24.38 -23.58
CA LYS A 280 9.31 -25.08 -24.55
C LYS A 280 9.60 -26.52 -24.15
N TRP A 281 9.81 -26.77 -22.85
CA TRP A 281 10.11 -28.11 -22.34
C TRP A 281 8.88 -29.00 -22.15
N ARG A 282 7.68 -28.48 -22.34
CA ARG A 282 6.43 -29.25 -22.22
C ARG A 282 6.27 -30.34 -23.30
N PHE A 283 7.13 -30.32 -24.35
CA PHE A 283 7.23 -31.38 -25.33
C PHE A 283 8.10 -32.57 -24.86
N ALA A 284 8.83 -32.41 -23.75
CA ALA A 284 9.65 -33.46 -23.18
C ALA A 284 8.77 -34.50 -22.46
N PRO A 285 9.23 -35.77 -22.31
CA PRO A 285 8.51 -36.75 -21.51
C PRO A 285 8.47 -36.35 -20.06
N SER A 286 7.47 -36.86 -19.29
CA SER A 286 7.41 -36.78 -17.85
C SER A 286 7.72 -38.12 -17.22
N LEU A 287 8.41 -38.13 -16.08
CA LEU A 287 8.80 -39.30 -15.31
C LEU A 287 8.27 -39.13 -13.88
N SER A 288 7.48 -40.08 -13.42
CA SER A 288 6.95 -40.11 -12.06
C SER A 288 7.21 -41.46 -11.37
N LEU A 289 7.46 -41.40 -10.08
CA LEU A 289 7.61 -42.56 -9.20
C LEU A 289 6.44 -42.56 -8.23
N ASN A 290 5.70 -43.68 -8.19
CA ASN A 290 4.60 -43.89 -7.26
C ASN A 290 4.86 -45.16 -6.47
N ALA A 291 4.55 -45.15 -5.20
CA ALA A 291 4.60 -46.31 -4.34
C ALA A 291 3.37 -46.32 -3.44
N GLY A 292 2.87 -47.48 -3.12
CA GLY A 292 1.67 -47.55 -2.28
C GLY A 292 1.37 -48.95 -1.78
N TRP A 293 0.42 -48.99 -0.89
CA TRP A 293 -0.22 -50.18 -0.39
C TRP A 293 -1.72 -50.07 -0.61
N SER A 294 -2.36 -51.18 -1.03
CA SER A 294 -3.81 -51.21 -1.19
C SER A 294 -4.35 -52.55 -0.74
N THR A 295 -5.59 -52.56 -0.26
CA THR A 295 -6.31 -53.76 0.06
C THR A 295 -7.80 -53.57 -0.29
N SER A 296 -8.51 -54.68 -0.38
CA SER A 296 -9.95 -54.65 -0.70
C SER A 296 -10.76 -55.67 0.10
N TYR A 297 -12.00 -55.33 0.32
CA TYR A 297 -13.03 -56.20 0.82
C TYR A 297 -14.14 -56.28 -0.19
N TYR A 298 -14.66 -57.52 -0.44
CA TYR A 298 -15.81 -57.69 -1.29
C TYR A 298 -16.78 -58.73 -0.67
N THR A 299 -18.04 -58.64 -1.04
CA THR A 299 -19.09 -59.58 -0.63
C THR A 299 -20.23 -59.59 -1.66
N TYR A 300 -21.03 -60.65 -1.64
CA TYR A 300 -22.19 -60.82 -2.51
C TYR A 300 -23.48 -60.76 -1.68
N PRO A 301 -24.04 -59.59 -1.36
CA PRO A 301 -25.27 -59.47 -0.59
C PRO A 301 -26.43 -60.10 -1.34
N GLY A 302 -27.17 -61.06 -0.67
CA GLY A 302 -28.34 -61.71 -1.23
C GLY A 302 -28.04 -62.91 -2.13
N MET A 303 -26.81 -63.38 -2.25
CA MET A 303 -26.48 -64.60 -2.97
C MET A 303 -26.75 -65.83 -2.06
N GLU A 304 -27.64 -66.71 -2.49
CA GLU A 304 -28.02 -67.87 -1.73
C GLU A 304 -26.85 -68.87 -1.60
N GLY A 305 -26.58 -69.35 -0.37
CA GLY A 305 -25.47 -70.28 -0.09
C GLY A 305 -24.05 -69.61 -0.02
N TYR A 306 -23.93 -68.31 -0.24
CA TYR A 306 -22.63 -67.59 -0.12
C TYR A 306 -22.34 -67.22 1.33
N VAL A 307 -21.18 -67.65 1.82
CA VAL A 307 -20.62 -67.24 3.14
C VAL A 307 -19.49 -66.30 2.89
N ALA A 308 -19.69 -65.02 3.24
CA ALA A 308 -18.63 -64.00 3.06
C ALA A 308 -17.41 -64.32 3.93
N THR A 309 -16.22 -64.27 3.34
CA THR A 309 -14.97 -64.28 4.10
C THR A 309 -14.96 -63.01 4.99
N PRO A 310 -14.65 -63.16 6.32
CA PRO A 310 -14.65 -62.05 7.25
C PRO A 310 -13.78 -60.89 6.79
N PHE A 311 -14.23 -59.66 7.06
CA PHE A 311 -13.54 -58.42 6.66
C PHE A 311 -12.05 -58.43 7.04
N HIS A 312 -11.70 -58.76 8.28
CA HIS A 312 -10.32 -58.74 8.75
C HIS A 312 -9.43 -59.75 7.99
N THR A 313 -9.99 -60.84 7.55
CA THR A 313 -9.26 -61.87 6.77
C THR A 313 -9.00 -61.37 5.37
N GLN A 314 -10.01 -60.81 4.70
CA GLN A 314 -9.86 -60.24 3.37
C GLN A 314 -8.94 -59.02 3.39
N PHE A 315 -9.09 -58.13 4.37
CA PHE A 315 -8.27 -56.95 4.53
C PHE A 315 -6.76 -57.29 4.66
N LYS A 316 -6.45 -58.36 5.38
CA LYS A 316 -5.06 -58.85 5.53
C LYS A 316 -4.57 -59.58 4.30
N ASN A 317 -5.39 -60.44 3.70
CA ASN A 317 -4.97 -61.31 2.60
C ASN A 317 -4.93 -60.61 1.26
N ASN A 318 -5.79 -59.64 1.04
CA ASN A 318 -5.86 -58.86 -0.21
C ASN A 318 -4.89 -57.66 -0.22
N GLY A 319 -4.11 -57.49 0.87
CA GLY A 319 -3.12 -56.44 0.98
C GLY A 319 -1.95 -56.64 0.00
N GLY A 320 -1.64 -55.64 -0.76
CA GLY A 320 -0.54 -55.63 -1.72
C GLY A 320 0.21 -54.28 -1.78
N GLU A 321 1.51 -54.36 -1.93
CA GLU A 321 2.42 -53.21 -2.09
C GLU A 321 2.84 -53.13 -3.52
N TYR A 322 3.03 -51.86 -4.00
CA TYR A 322 3.52 -51.64 -5.34
C TYR A 322 4.51 -50.47 -5.39
N ILE A 323 5.46 -50.55 -6.29
CA ILE A 323 6.32 -49.44 -6.73
C ILE A 323 6.20 -49.36 -8.25
N GLN A 324 5.86 -48.19 -8.76
CA GLN A 324 5.61 -47.96 -10.18
C GLN A 324 6.43 -46.73 -10.66
N LEU A 325 7.26 -46.97 -11.69
CA LEU A 325 7.89 -45.90 -12.44
C LEU A 325 7.09 -45.70 -13.72
N SER A 326 6.58 -44.47 -13.94
CA SER A 326 5.74 -44.13 -15.07
C SER A 326 6.44 -43.09 -15.95
N LEU A 327 6.68 -43.43 -17.23
CA LEU A 327 7.24 -42.54 -18.25
C LEU A 327 6.13 -42.23 -19.25
N SER A 328 5.77 -40.95 -19.39
CA SER A 328 4.72 -40.50 -20.30
C SER A 328 5.26 -39.55 -21.38
N PHE A 329 4.90 -39.80 -22.63
CA PHE A 329 5.27 -38.98 -23.81
C PHE A 329 4.04 -38.29 -24.38
N PRO A 330 3.98 -36.95 -24.46
CA PRO A 330 2.92 -36.25 -25.15
C PRO A 330 3.10 -36.35 -26.68
N ILE A 331 2.36 -37.25 -27.35
CA ILE A 331 2.48 -37.45 -28.78
C ILE A 331 1.62 -36.47 -29.56
N PHE A 332 0.36 -36.33 -29.19
CA PHE A 332 -0.59 -35.40 -29.79
C PHE A 332 -1.65 -34.94 -28.83
N ASP A 333 -1.71 -33.66 -28.59
CA ASP A 333 -2.62 -32.98 -27.62
C ASP A 333 -3.54 -31.95 -28.30
N ARG A 334 -3.92 -32.19 -29.56
CA ARG A 334 -4.72 -31.27 -30.39
C ARG A 334 -4.08 -29.89 -30.52
N LEU A 335 -2.75 -29.81 -30.62
CA LEU A 335 -1.94 -28.60 -30.72
C LEU A 335 -1.99 -27.68 -29.50
N SER A 336 -2.50 -28.17 -28.35
CA SER A 336 -2.61 -27.38 -27.11
C SER A 336 -1.24 -26.90 -26.64
N THR A 337 -0.25 -27.78 -26.57
CA THR A 337 1.13 -27.43 -26.18
C THR A 337 1.75 -26.42 -27.16
N PHE A 338 1.52 -26.56 -28.47
CA PHE A 338 2.02 -25.60 -29.43
C PHE A 338 1.36 -24.24 -29.33
N SER A 339 0.05 -24.20 -29.13
CA SER A 339 -0.70 -22.97 -28.90
C SER A 339 -0.29 -22.27 -27.61
N ASN A 340 -0.07 -23.04 -26.51
CA ASN A 340 0.43 -22.51 -25.25
C ASN A 340 1.84 -21.91 -25.41
N LEU A 341 2.75 -22.59 -26.12
CA LEU A 341 4.08 -22.07 -26.42
C LEU A 341 4.00 -20.72 -27.14
N ARG A 342 3.11 -20.61 -28.15
CA ARG A 342 2.91 -19.37 -28.90
C ARG A 342 2.39 -18.24 -27.99
N LYS A 343 1.42 -18.55 -27.11
CA LYS A 343 0.91 -17.59 -26.10
C LYS A 343 2.01 -17.13 -25.17
N LYS A 344 2.78 -18.05 -24.58
CA LYS A 344 3.89 -17.73 -23.67
C LYS A 344 5.01 -16.93 -24.34
N ARG A 345 5.25 -17.13 -25.63
CA ARG A 345 6.17 -16.28 -26.41
C ARG A 345 5.65 -14.85 -26.53
N ASN A 346 4.36 -14.67 -26.77
CA ASN A 346 3.75 -13.35 -26.83
C ASN A 346 3.73 -12.66 -25.45
N GLU A 347 3.46 -13.41 -24.38
CA GLU A 347 3.53 -12.91 -23.00
C GLU A 347 4.94 -12.42 -22.63
N SER A 348 5.96 -13.21 -22.96
CA SER A 348 7.36 -12.83 -22.75
C SER A 348 7.73 -11.54 -23.50
N ARG A 349 7.33 -11.40 -24.78
CA ARG A 349 7.55 -10.16 -25.54
C ARG A 349 6.81 -8.98 -24.95
N ARG A 350 5.56 -9.19 -24.53
CA ARG A 350 4.76 -8.15 -23.87
C ARG A 350 5.44 -7.67 -22.59
N ALA A 351 5.89 -8.60 -21.74
CA ALA A 351 6.58 -8.27 -20.50
C ALA A 351 7.89 -7.49 -20.74
N THR A 352 8.63 -7.82 -21.80
CA THR A 352 9.83 -7.05 -22.20
C THR A 352 9.47 -5.61 -22.56
N VAL A 353 8.45 -5.42 -23.43
CA VAL A 353 8.00 -4.08 -23.82
C VAL A 353 7.47 -3.28 -22.61
N GLN A 354 6.75 -3.93 -21.69
CA GLN A 354 6.28 -3.30 -20.46
C GLN A 354 7.43 -2.87 -19.53
N TYR A 355 8.49 -3.66 -19.45
CA TYR A 355 9.70 -3.28 -18.72
C TYR A 355 10.38 -2.05 -19.31
N GLU A 356 10.58 -2.04 -20.65
CA GLU A 356 11.13 -0.88 -21.36
C GLU A 356 10.25 0.37 -21.22
N GLN A 357 8.93 0.18 -21.26
CA GLN A 357 7.96 1.27 -21.02
C GLN A 357 8.09 1.83 -19.61
N LYS A 358 8.23 0.96 -18.58
CA LYS A 358 8.38 1.41 -17.18
C LYS A 358 9.67 2.19 -16.96
N ILE A 359 10.77 1.81 -17.62
CA ILE A 359 12.01 2.61 -17.58
C ILE A 359 11.74 4.03 -18.10
N ARG A 360 11.15 4.17 -19.29
CA ARG A 360 10.84 5.48 -19.88
C ARG A 360 9.86 6.29 -19.02
N GLU A 361 8.92 5.63 -18.40
CA GLU A 361 7.96 6.26 -17.47
C GLU A 361 8.69 6.86 -16.28
N VAL A 362 9.59 6.10 -15.63
CA VAL A 362 10.39 6.57 -14.51
C VAL A 362 11.35 7.70 -14.92
N GLU A 363 12.01 7.62 -16.08
CA GLU A 363 12.81 8.71 -16.61
C GLU A 363 11.99 10.01 -16.75
N ALA A 364 10.78 9.92 -17.30
CA ALA A 364 9.88 11.05 -17.44
C ALA A 364 9.34 11.57 -16.10
N GLU A 365 9.08 10.68 -15.13
CA GLU A 365 8.66 11.03 -13.77
C GLU A 365 9.77 11.82 -13.06
N VAL A 366 11.02 11.37 -13.13
CA VAL A 366 12.17 12.07 -12.54
C VAL A 366 12.36 13.46 -13.15
N ILE A 367 12.33 13.57 -14.49
CA ILE A 367 12.46 14.88 -15.16
C ILE A 367 11.35 15.83 -14.71
N ARG A 368 10.10 15.37 -14.64
CA ARG A 368 8.98 16.18 -14.14
C ARG A 368 9.18 16.57 -12.67
N ALA A 369 9.60 15.63 -11.82
CA ALA A 369 9.80 15.91 -10.40
C ALA A 369 10.86 17.00 -10.19
N VAL A 370 11.96 16.99 -10.95
CA VAL A 370 12.98 18.03 -10.92
C VAL A 370 12.42 19.37 -11.42
N GLN A 371 11.70 19.38 -12.55
CA GLN A 371 11.07 20.59 -13.08
C GLN A 371 10.02 21.16 -12.11
N ASP A 372 9.22 20.30 -11.49
CA ASP A 372 8.21 20.69 -10.50
C ASP A 372 8.85 21.31 -9.26
N ARG A 373 9.95 20.73 -8.76
CA ARG A 373 10.70 21.27 -7.62
C ARG A 373 11.27 22.64 -7.96
N ASP A 374 11.91 22.80 -9.11
CA ASP A 374 12.53 24.06 -9.52
C ASP A 374 11.47 25.15 -9.77
N GLY A 375 10.34 24.75 -10.38
CA GLY A 375 9.18 25.63 -10.54
C GLY A 375 8.56 26.04 -9.20
N ALA A 376 8.41 25.10 -8.25
CA ALA A 376 7.91 25.38 -6.90
C ALA A 376 8.87 26.30 -6.10
N SER A 377 10.17 26.08 -6.25
CA SER A 377 11.22 26.95 -5.69
C SER A 377 11.09 28.39 -6.19
N ALA A 378 11.04 28.58 -7.51
CA ALA A 378 10.88 29.90 -8.11
C ALA A 378 9.57 30.58 -7.70
N ALA A 379 8.47 29.80 -7.64
CA ALA A 379 7.16 30.28 -7.20
C ALA A 379 7.21 30.73 -5.73
N PHE A 380 7.84 29.95 -4.86
CA PHE A 380 8.02 30.32 -3.45
C PHE A 380 8.80 31.63 -3.28
N HIS A 381 9.94 31.80 -3.97
CA HIS A 381 10.70 33.05 -3.89
C HIS A 381 9.90 34.28 -4.32
N GLN A 382 9.08 34.17 -5.37
CA GLN A 382 8.24 35.29 -5.81
C GLN A 382 7.08 35.53 -4.83
N ALA A 383 6.46 34.47 -4.30
CA ALA A 383 5.40 34.57 -3.30
C ALA A 383 5.91 35.19 -2.00
N ASP A 384 7.09 34.80 -1.53
CA ASP A 384 7.74 35.34 -0.34
C ASP A 384 8.01 36.84 -0.47
N ARG A 385 8.64 37.24 -1.59
CA ARG A 385 8.86 38.67 -1.88
C ARG A 385 7.54 39.45 -1.98
N ARG A 386 6.50 38.87 -2.61
CA ARG A 386 5.19 39.51 -2.72
C ARG A 386 4.54 39.66 -1.34
N ALA A 387 4.63 38.62 -0.49
CA ALA A 387 4.06 38.66 0.86
C ALA A 387 4.72 39.76 1.70
N ALA A 388 6.05 39.87 1.69
CA ALA A 388 6.78 40.92 2.41
C ALA A 388 6.36 42.34 1.98
N LEU A 389 6.27 42.59 0.68
CA LEU A 389 5.85 43.91 0.16
C LEU A 389 4.38 44.22 0.47
N GLN A 390 3.50 43.23 0.41
CA GLN A 390 2.08 43.44 0.73
C GLN A 390 1.87 43.62 2.24
N GLU A 391 2.67 42.98 3.08
CA GLU A 391 2.66 43.18 4.53
C GLU A 391 3.04 44.60 4.91
N GLU A 392 4.12 45.13 4.32
CA GLU A 392 4.54 46.52 4.51
C GLU A 392 3.46 47.52 4.03
N ALA A 393 2.92 47.28 2.81
CA ALA A 393 1.83 48.09 2.27
C ALA A 393 0.58 48.06 3.17
N TYR A 394 0.21 46.90 3.70
CA TYR A 394 -0.91 46.74 4.62
C TYR A 394 -0.70 47.56 5.90
N HIS A 395 0.43 47.44 6.57
CA HIS A 395 0.73 48.22 7.77
C HIS A 395 0.73 49.73 7.53
N LEU A 396 1.17 50.18 6.35
CA LEU A 396 1.07 51.59 5.96
C LEU A 396 -0.40 52.02 5.79
N ASN A 397 -1.24 51.18 5.21
CA ASN A 397 -2.66 51.48 5.03
C ASN A 397 -3.44 51.45 6.35
N VAL A 398 -3.11 50.55 7.29
CA VAL A 398 -3.65 50.60 8.67
C VAL A 398 -3.41 51.97 9.30
N ARG A 399 -2.19 52.48 9.27
CA ARG A 399 -1.84 53.81 9.83
C ARG A 399 -2.57 54.97 9.11
N LYS A 400 -2.74 54.89 7.78
CA LYS A 400 -3.53 55.88 7.02
C LYS A 400 -5.01 55.82 7.40
N LEU A 401 -5.57 54.65 7.62
CA LEU A 401 -6.97 54.52 8.06
C LEU A 401 -7.17 55.12 9.46
N GLU A 402 -6.25 54.90 10.38
CA GLU A 402 -6.25 55.51 11.72
C GLU A 402 -6.22 57.03 11.66
N GLN A 403 -5.51 57.61 10.68
CA GLN A 403 -5.45 59.06 10.43
C GLN A 403 -6.58 59.60 9.58
N GLY A 404 -7.50 58.80 9.09
CA GLY A 404 -8.59 59.16 8.22
C GLY A 404 -8.16 59.56 6.80
N LEU A 405 -6.98 59.12 6.35
CA LEU A 405 -6.34 59.48 5.08
C LEU A 405 -6.71 58.56 3.91
N ILE A 406 -7.35 57.45 4.16
CA ILE A 406 -7.85 56.51 3.13
C ILE A 406 -9.29 56.10 3.39
N SER A 407 -9.98 55.64 2.33
CA SER A 407 -11.32 55.09 2.44
C SER A 407 -11.34 53.71 3.06
N THR A 408 -12.51 53.32 3.59
CA THR A 408 -12.77 51.94 4.09
C THR A 408 -12.53 50.90 2.99
N ILE A 409 -12.97 51.19 1.73
CA ILE A 409 -12.79 50.32 0.56
C ILE A 409 -11.30 50.11 0.23
N ASP A 410 -10.47 51.18 0.29
CA ASP A 410 -9.02 51.06 0.04
C ASP A 410 -8.32 50.23 1.09
N PHE A 411 -8.75 50.36 2.36
CA PHE A 411 -8.26 49.51 3.44
C PHE A 411 -8.65 48.04 3.23
N GLN A 412 -9.90 47.72 2.91
CA GLN A 412 -10.35 46.36 2.62
C GLN A 412 -9.52 45.74 1.50
N LYS A 413 -9.31 46.48 0.39
CA LYS A 413 -8.48 46.02 -0.72
C LYS A 413 -7.03 45.72 -0.29
N ALA A 414 -6.45 46.55 0.59
CA ALA A 414 -5.11 46.33 1.11
C ALA A 414 -5.06 45.09 2.02
N SER A 415 -6.08 44.88 2.84
CA SER A 415 -6.28 43.71 3.68
C SER A 415 -6.36 42.43 2.86
N ASP A 416 -7.20 42.40 1.83
CA ASP A 416 -7.35 41.26 0.91
C ASP A 416 -6.06 40.93 0.17
N ASN A 417 -5.37 41.95 -0.33
CA ASN A 417 -4.11 41.77 -1.04
C ASN A 417 -3.04 41.13 -0.12
N TRP A 418 -2.96 41.58 1.10
CA TRP A 418 -2.04 41.02 2.10
C TRP A 418 -2.41 39.58 2.46
N LEU A 419 -3.70 39.30 2.76
CA LEU A 419 -4.19 37.95 3.06
C LEU A 419 -3.88 36.99 1.90
N ASN A 420 -4.22 37.38 0.66
CA ASN A 420 -3.94 36.58 -0.54
C ASN A 420 -2.44 36.38 -0.79
N ALA A 421 -1.61 37.34 -0.47
CA ALA A 421 -0.16 37.20 -0.62
C ALA A 421 0.43 36.26 0.44
N LYS A 422 -0.02 36.38 1.69
CA LYS A 422 0.44 35.54 2.80
C LYS A 422 -0.01 34.07 2.65
N THR A 423 -1.24 33.82 2.26
CA THR A 423 -1.75 32.48 1.95
C THR A 423 -1.07 31.86 0.74
N SER A 424 -0.80 32.67 -0.33
CA SER A 424 -0.07 32.18 -1.50
C SER A 424 1.40 31.82 -1.17
N ARG A 425 2.06 32.56 -0.26
CA ARG A 425 3.39 32.23 0.24
C ARG A 425 3.41 30.89 0.96
N LEU A 426 2.44 30.68 1.87
CA LEU A 426 2.32 29.43 2.63
C LEU A 426 2.09 28.23 1.71
N ASP A 427 1.15 28.34 0.78
CA ASP A 427 0.87 27.30 -0.23
C ASP A 427 2.11 26.97 -1.07
N ALA A 428 2.83 27.99 -1.54
CA ALA A 428 4.04 27.80 -2.32
C ALA A 428 5.17 27.14 -1.51
N LEU A 429 5.31 27.48 -0.22
CA LEU A 429 6.28 26.87 0.69
C LEU A 429 6.02 25.36 0.88
N LEU A 430 4.78 25.01 1.23
CA LEU A 430 4.41 23.62 1.48
C LEU A 430 4.51 22.77 0.20
N LYS A 431 4.10 23.30 -0.94
CA LYS A 431 4.33 22.68 -2.25
C LYS A 431 5.79 22.45 -2.56
N PHE A 432 6.65 23.42 -2.26
CA PHE A 432 8.09 23.25 -2.43
C PHE A 432 8.64 22.12 -1.56
N TYR A 433 8.22 21.99 -0.30
CA TYR A 433 8.64 20.88 0.56
C TYR A 433 8.26 19.53 0.00
N ILE A 434 7.01 19.36 -0.45
CA ILE A 434 6.54 18.12 -1.07
C ILE A 434 7.37 17.79 -2.33
N LYS A 435 7.54 18.76 -3.24
CA LYS A 435 8.28 18.54 -4.50
C LYS A 435 9.77 18.25 -4.27
N ARG A 436 10.39 18.89 -3.28
CA ARG A 436 11.76 18.57 -2.86
C ARG A 436 11.85 17.14 -2.33
N SER A 437 10.92 16.71 -1.50
CA SER A 437 10.89 15.36 -0.94
C SER A 437 10.73 14.30 -2.02
N VAL A 438 9.92 14.54 -3.05
CA VAL A 438 9.78 13.65 -4.20
C VAL A 438 11.09 13.51 -4.98
N VAL A 439 11.84 14.59 -5.21
CA VAL A 439 13.16 14.52 -5.87
C VAL A 439 14.16 13.78 -5.01
N ASN A 440 14.18 14.01 -3.70
CA ASN A 440 15.03 13.29 -2.75
C ASN A 440 14.75 11.78 -2.78
N TYR A 441 13.48 11.37 -2.88
CA TYR A 441 13.10 9.97 -3.04
C TYR A 441 13.70 9.35 -4.30
N TYR A 442 13.60 10.03 -5.45
CA TYR A 442 14.23 9.56 -6.69
C TYR A 442 15.76 9.51 -6.60
N ASN A 443 16.37 10.28 -5.71
CA ASN A 443 17.80 10.25 -5.40
C ASN A 443 18.18 9.22 -4.32
N GLY A 444 17.22 8.41 -3.85
CA GLY A 444 17.47 7.31 -2.92
C GLY A 444 17.32 7.65 -1.44
N ILE A 445 16.79 8.82 -1.11
CA ILE A 445 16.52 9.21 0.27
C ILE A 445 15.06 8.90 0.57
N SER A 446 14.79 7.87 1.40
CA SER A 446 13.44 7.52 1.81
C SER A 446 12.72 8.71 2.46
N TYR A 447 11.40 8.84 2.24
CA TYR A 447 10.56 9.91 2.83
C TYR A 447 10.68 10.01 4.36
N ILE A 448 10.82 8.90 5.07
CA ILE A 448 10.97 8.88 6.54
C ILE A 448 12.31 9.47 7.01
N ASN A 449 13.33 9.46 6.15
CA ASN A 449 14.69 9.91 6.49
C ASN A 449 14.99 11.34 6.03
N GLN A 450 14.01 12.04 5.54
CA GLN A 450 14.07 13.45 5.16
C GLN A 450 13.58 14.34 6.29
#